data_10ce98ce662258fdb3aa51ead775756e
#
_entry.id   10ce98ce662258fdb3aa51ead775756e
#
_cell.length_a   1.000
_cell.length_b   1.000
_cell.length_c   1.000
_cell.angle_alpha   90.00
_cell.angle_beta   90.00
_cell.angle_gamma   90.00
#
_symmetry.space_group_name_H-M   'P 1'
#
loop_
_entity.id
_entity.type
_entity.pdbx_description
1 polymer ?
#
loop_
_entity_poly.entity_id
_entity_poly.type
_entity_poly.pdbx_seq_one_letter_code
_entity_poly.pdbx_strand_id
1 'polypeptide(L)'
;AVCFWHARRLRLYLPAAALCTVLAVGLGVWMQRDVVQINLVGASNNPCVVCVQNGQAVVFFRGGESNWNAVQNYLAGRSRQEPALVVDLRAKPTQMEFSAAEIVTVQELAYFTTHPVLDGLTLDLYHNKSANLAVLGVGERHIAVGAGRLELAEPVRVDVLCAPGTLSDSVRPDAILYTAAAPRWLDDAAGCALRYGENTPGLTLRPGRSMIWEEAQTIAVQ
;
A
#
# COMPACT_ATOMS: atom_id res chain seq x y z
N ALA A 1 -50.25 35.10 7.79
CA ALA A 1 -50.00 34.68 6.39
C ALA A 1 -48.50 34.39 6.15
N VAL A 2 -47.58 35.24 6.60
CA VAL A 2 -46.13 35.11 6.37
C VAL A 2 -45.57 33.82 7.00
N CYS A 3 -45.95 33.48 8.23
CA CYS A 3 -45.47 32.26 8.91
C CYS A 3 -45.90 30.95 8.20
N PHE A 4 -47.10 30.95 7.61
CA PHE A 4 -47.62 29.78 6.88
C PHE A 4 -46.86 29.55 5.56
N TRP A 5 -46.41 30.61 4.90
CA TRP A 5 -45.66 30.55 3.66
C TRP A 5 -44.24 30.04 3.89
N HIS A 6 -43.62 30.44 5.00
CA HIS A 6 -42.30 29.91 5.43
C HIS A 6 -42.39 28.45 5.82
N ALA A 7 -43.42 28.03 6.55
CA ALA A 7 -43.59 26.63 6.93
C ALA A 7 -43.81 25.69 5.71
N ARG A 8 -44.52 26.18 4.68
CA ARG A 8 -44.75 25.42 3.45
C ARG A 8 -43.46 25.26 2.63
N ARG A 9 -42.61 26.29 2.60
CA ARG A 9 -41.28 26.21 1.98
C ARG A 9 -40.32 25.31 2.77
N LEU A 10 -40.35 25.35 4.09
CA LEU A 10 -39.53 24.48 4.95
C LEU A 10 -39.81 22.99 4.69
N ARG A 11 -41.09 22.64 4.48
CA ARG A 11 -41.50 21.26 4.16
C ARG A 11 -40.98 20.77 2.81
N LEU A 12 -40.63 21.65 1.88
CA LEU A 12 -40.02 21.33 0.61
C LEU A 12 -38.45 21.32 0.70
N TYR A 13 -37.89 22.27 1.46
CA TYR A 13 -36.44 22.39 1.59
C TYR A 13 -35.83 21.28 2.46
N LEU A 14 -36.51 20.81 3.51
CA LEU A 14 -36.01 19.73 4.36
C LEU A 14 -35.80 18.42 3.59
N PRO A 15 -36.77 17.89 2.81
CA PRO A 15 -36.50 16.67 2.04
C PRO A 15 -35.50 16.89 0.91
N ALA A 16 -35.47 18.09 0.30
CA ALA A 16 -34.47 18.40 -0.71
C ALA A 16 -33.04 18.44 -0.11
N ALA A 17 -32.88 19.06 1.05
CA ALA A 17 -31.58 19.07 1.76
C ALA A 17 -31.16 17.66 2.19
N ALA A 18 -32.09 16.87 2.73
CA ALA A 18 -31.82 15.48 3.08
C ALA A 18 -31.43 14.66 1.86
N LEU A 19 -32.10 14.82 0.73
CA LEU A 19 -31.75 14.15 -0.52
C LEU A 19 -30.35 14.57 -1.01
N CYS A 20 -30.03 15.87 -1.00
CA CYS A 20 -28.69 16.36 -1.36
C CYS A 20 -27.61 15.80 -0.44
N THR A 21 -27.87 15.70 0.86
CA THR A 21 -26.93 15.12 1.82
C THR A 21 -26.71 13.63 1.52
N VAL A 22 -27.76 12.87 1.30
CA VAL A 22 -27.66 11.43 0.95
C VAL A 22 -26.91 11.25 -0.37
N LEU A 23 -27.19 12.07 -1.38
CA LEU A 23 -26.49 12.02 -2.66
C LEU A 23 -25.01 12.41 -2.50
N ALA A 24 -24.69 13.43 -1.73
CA ALA A 24 -23.33 13.87 -1.47
C ALA A 24 -22.52 12.80 -0.74
N VAL A 25 -23.10 12.18 0.31
CA VAL A 25 -22.46 11.07 1.04
C VAL A 25 -22.31 9.86 0.14
N GLY A 26 -23.36 9.48 -0.60
CA GLY A 26 -23.32 8.35 -1.53
C GLY A 26 -22.29 8.54 -2.63
N LEU A 27 -22.19 9.75 -3.21
CA LEU A 27 -21.17 10.08 -4.19
C LEU A 27 -19.77 10.06 -3.57
N GLY A 28 -19.59 10.56 -2.36
CA GLY A 28 -18.34 10.53 -1.62
C GLY A 28 -17.86 9.08 -1.39
N VAL A 29 -18.74 8.21 -0.91
CA VAL A 29 -18.45 6.78 -0.72
C VAL A 29 -18.12 6.11 -2.06
N TRP A 30 -18.90 6.40 -3.11
CA TRP A 30 -18.64 5.85 -4.44
C TRP A 30 -17.31 6.32 -5.03
N MET A 31 -16.94 7.59 -4.83
CA MET A 31 -15.64 8.14 -5.29
C MET A 31 -14.43 7.58 -4.51
N GLN A 32 -14.63 7.11 -3.28
CA GLN A 32 -13.59 6.46 -2.47
C GLN A 32 -13.54 4.95 -2.67
N ARG A 33 -14.53 4.39 -3.33
CA ARG A 33 -14.53 2.98 -3.70
C ARG A 33 -13.35 2.72 -4.63
N ASP A 34 -12.66 1.61 -4.40
CA ASP A 34 -11.52 1.17 -5.19
C ASP A 34 -10.24 2.03 -5.04
N VAL A 35 -10.24 3.02 -4.16
CA VAL A 35 -9.01 3.76 -3.82
C VAL A 35 -8.10 2.86 -2.98
N VAL A 36 -6.88 2.66 -3.47
CA VAL A 36 -5.84 1.88 -2.78
C VAL A 36 -4.80 2.85 -2.22
N GLN A 37 -4.59 2.79 -0.91
CA GLN A 37 -3.55 3.55 -0.22
C GLN A 37 -2.42 2.60 0.18
N ILE A 38 -1.20 2.94 -0.17
CA ILE A 38 0.01 2.18 0.16
C ILE A 38 0.94 3.08 0.95
N ASN A 39 1.31 2.65 2.16
CA ASN A 39 2.15 3.42 3.07
C ASN A 39 3.31 2.57 3.60
N LEU A 40 4.47 3.20 3.78
CA LEU A 40 5.62 2.61 4.45
C LEU A 40 5.52 2.87 5.95
N VAL A 41 5.57 1.81 6.75
CA VAL A 41 5.34 1.88 8.21
C VAL A 41 6.44 1.12 8.94
N GLY A 42 6.98 1.71 10.00
CA GLY A 42 7.99 1.08 10.86
C GLY A 42 9.40 1.62 10.64
N ALA A 43 10.41 0.77 10.82
CA ALA A 43 11.82 1.17 10.76
C ALA A 43 12.20 1.73 9.39
N SER A 44 12.91 2.86 9.37
CA SER A 44 13.25 3.61 8.16
C SER A 44 14.09 2.82 7.14
N ASN A 45 14.90 1.89 7.61
CA ASN A 45 15.78 1.07 6.75
C ASN A 45 15.12 -0.21 6.23
N ASN A 46 14.02 -0.65 6.82
CA ASN A 46 13.28 -1.86 6.42
C ASN A 46 11.80 -1.77 6.83
N PRO A 47 11.06 -0.77 6.35
CA PRO A 47 9.67 -0.58 6.74
C PRO A 47 8.78 -1.71 6.20
N CYS A 48 7.70 -1.99 6.91
CA CYS A 48 6.59 -2.76 6.36
C CYS A 48 5.83 -1.90 5.35
N VAL A 49 5.16 -2.55 4.41
CA VAL A 49 4.27 -1.88 3.48
C VAL A 49 2.84 -2.25 3.82
N VAL A 50 2.00 -1.24 4.06
CA VAL A 50 0.59 -1.43 4.39
C VAL A 50 -0.25 -0.93 3.24
N CYS A 51 -0.99 -1.84 2.63
CA CYS A 51 -1.98 -1.55 1.60
C CYS A 51 -3.37 -1.51 2.21
N VAL A 52 -4.13 -0.46 1.95
CA VAL A 52 -5.47 -0.28 2.48
C VAL A 52 -6.44 0.01 1.35
N GLN A 53 -7.53 -0.78 1.27
CA GLN A 53 -8.62 -0.61 0.32
C GLN A 53 -9.96 -0.95 0.99
N ASN A 54 -10.99 -0.15 0.76
CA ASN A 54 -12.37 -0.40 1.24
C ASN A 54 -12.47 -0.80 2.72
N GLY A 55 -11.61 -0.24 3.57
CA GLY A 55 -11.63 -0.56 4.99
C GLY A 55 -10.83 -1.81 5.38
N GLN A 56 -10.34 -2.59 4.44
CA GLN A 56 -9.48 -3.75 4.67
C GLN A 56 -8.00 -3.38 4.50
N ALA A 57 -7.12 -4.09 5.18
CA ALA A 57 -5.69 -3.88 5.11
C ALA A 57 -4.95 -5.17 4.75
N VAL A 58 -3.94 -5.04 3.89
CA VAL A 58 -2.95 -6.07 3.59
C VAL A 58 -1.59 -5.55 4.03
N VAL A 59 -0.86 -6.36 4.78
CA VAL A 59 0.44 -5.99 5.32
C VAL A 59 1.52 -6.84 4.70
N PHE A 60 2.45 -6.22 4.00
CA PHE A 60 3.68 -6.85 3.54
C PHE A 60 4.72 -6.70 4.65
N PHE A 61 4.90 -7.76 5.42
CA PHE A 61 5.70 -7.71 6.63
C PHE A 61 7.18 -7.95 6.35
N ARG A 62 8.00 -7.08 6.91
CA ARG A 62 9.46 -7.16 6.91
C ARG A 62 10.00 -6.73 8.28
N GLY A 63 11.09 -7.32 8.70
CA GLY A 63 11.75 -6.93 9.94
C GLY A 63 11.32 -7.74 11.15
N GLY A 64 11.21 -7.13 12.30
CA GLY A 64 10.94 -7.78 13.59
C GLY A 64 9.72 -7.22 14.31
N GLU A 65 9.62 -7.54 15.59
CA GLU A 65 8.49 -7.19 16.47
C GLU A 65 8.23 -5.68 16.55
N SER A 66 9.28 -4.85 16.55
CA SER A 66 9.12 -3.40 16.55
C SER A 66 8.38 -2.88 15.31
N ASN A 67 8.60 -3.50 14.15
CA ASN A 67 7.89 -3.17 12.93
C ASN A 67 6.43 -3.61 13.01
N TRP A 68 6.15 -4.78 13.61
CA TRP A 68 4.79 -5.23 13.82
C TRP A 68 4.01 -4.29 14.75
N ASN A 69 4.62 -3.88 15.86
CA ASN A 69 4.03 -2.90 16.78
C ASN A 69 3.73 -1.57 16.07
N ALA A 70 4.63 -1.11 15.20
CA ALA A 70 4.40 0.10 14.40
C ALA A 70 3.21 -0.08 13.43
N VAL A 71 3.09 -1.23 12.78
CA VAL A 71 1.94 -1.57 11.92
C VAL A 71 0.64 -1.59 12.71
N GLN A 72 0.62 -2.24 13.88
CA GLN A 72 -0.56 -2.28 14.75
C GLN A 72 -0.99 -0.87 15.18
N ASN A 73 -0.06 -0.03 15.61
CA ASN A 73 -0.35 1.37 15.97
C ASN A 73 -0.89 2.17 14.77
N TYR A 74 -0.32 1.96 13.58
CA TYR A 74 -0.78 2.60 12.37
C TYR A 74 -2.22 2.19 12.01
N LEU A 75 -2.56 0.91 12.13
CA LEU A 75 -3.89 0.38 11.86
C LEU A 75 -4.90 0.85 12.92
N ALA A 76 -4.52 0.84 14.20
CA ALA A 76 -5.35 1.32 15.30
C ALA A 76 -5.71 2.82 15.14
N GLY A 77 -4.76 3.64 14.72
CA GLY A 77 -5.00 5.06 14.41
C GLY A 77 -5.99 5.29 13.26
N ARG A 78 -6.29 4.27 12.47
CA ARG A 78 -7.28 4.27 11.39
C ARG A 78 -8.56 3.49 11.73
N SER A 79 -8.79 3.22 13.01
CA SER A 79 -9.94 2.43 13.51
C SER A 79 -10.02 1.02 12.90
N ARG A 80 -8.85 0.41 12.63
CA ARG A 80 -8.70 -0.96 12.13
C ARG A 80 -7.89 -1.76 13.13
N GLN A 81 -8.39 -2.92 13.53
CA GLN A 81 -7.72 -3.73 14.55
C GLN A 81 -6.91 -4.86 13.93
N GLU A 82 -7.42 -5.49 12.89
CA GLU A 82 -6.78 -6.65 12.28
C GLU A 82 -6.68 -6.48 10.76
N PRO A 83 -5.50 -6.78 10.16
CA PRO A 83 -5.37 -6.87 8.72
C PRO A 83 -6.10 -8.10 8.19
N ALA A 84 -6.66 -7.99 6.99
CA ALA A 84 -7.26 -9.12 6.28
C ALA A 84 -6.20 -10.14 5.87
N LEU A 85 -5.00 -9.68 5.53
CA LEU A 85 -3.90 -10.53 5.11
C LEU A 85 -2.56 -9.96 5.60
N VAL A 86 -1.71 -10.83 6.13
CA VAL A 86 -0.28 -10.57 6.36
C VAL A 86 0.54 -11.45 5.43
N VAL A 87 1.36 -10.82 4.60
CA VAL A 87 2.32 -11.48 3.71
C VAL A 87 3.70 -11.35 4.35
N ASP A 88 4.21 -12.43 4.94
CA ASP A 88 5.53 -12.45 5.54
C ASP A 88 6.62 -12.63 4.47
N LEU A 89 7.34 -11.55 4.19
CA LEU A 89 8.43 -11.50 3.21
C LEU A 89 9.82 -11.79 3.80
N ARG A 90 9.92 -12.14 5.08
CA ARG A 90 11.21 -12.40 5.69
C ARG A 90 11.87 -13.65 5.10
N ALA A 91 13.13 -13.53 4.74
CA ALA A 91 13.90 -14.68 4.24
C ALA A 91 14.19 -15.74 5.32
N LYS A 92 14.14 -15.35 6.59
CA LYS A 92 14.27 -16.24 7.76
C LYS A 92 13.20 -15.86 8.77
N PRO A 93 11.96 -16.35 8.59
CA PRO A 93 10.89 -16.07 9.53
C PRO A 93 11.23 -16.67 10.90
N THR A 94 11.32 -15.83 11.93
CA THR A 94 11.31 -16.27 13.32
C THR A 94 9.87 -16.47 13.75
N GLN A 95 9.61 -17.36 14.69
CA GLN A 95 8.27 -17.52 15.25
C GLN A 95 7.78 -16.17 15.79
N MET A 96 6.68 -15.74 15.25
CA MET A 96 6.03 -14.49 15.60
C MET A 96 4.52 -14.65 15.40
N GLU A 97 3.75 -14.27 16.39
CA GLU A 97 2.29 -14.32 16.30
C GLU A 97 1.79 -13.03 15.63
N PHE A 98 1.12 -13.18 14.51
CA PHE A 98 0.41 -12.09 13.86
C PHE A 98 -1.08 -12.17 14.20
N SER A 99 -1.66 -11.06 14.63
CA SER A 99 -3.11 -10.91 14.69
C SER A 99 -3.59 -10.49 13.30
N ALA A 100 -4.08 -11.45 12.52
CA ALA A 100 -4.56 -11.25 11.15
C ALA A 100 -5.58 -12.33 10.79
N ALA A 101 -6.50 -12.04 9.86
CA ALA A 101 -7.47 -13.02 9.39
C ALA A 101 -6.78 -14.15 8.58
N GLU A 102 -5.74 -13.81 7.82
CA GLU A 102 -4.95 -14.75 7.04
C GLU A 102 -3.46 -14.37 7.09
N ILE A 103 -2.58 -15.38 7.08
CA ILE A 103 -1.12 -15.21 7.08
C ILE A 103 -0.55 -16.08 5.96
N VAL A 104 0.25 -15.45 5.09
CA VAL A 104 0.99 -16.13 4.02
C VAL A 104 2.48 -15.94 4.26
N THR A 105 3.19 -17.03 4.55
CA THR A 105 4.65 -17.04 4.67
C THR A 105 5.25 -17.36 3.31
N VAL A 106 5.82 -16.36 2.63
CA VAL A 106 6.33 -16.53 1.25
C VAL A 106 7.46 -17.54 1.17
N GLN A 107 8.27 -17.69 2.22
CA GLN A 107 9.34 -18.68 2.32
C GLN A 107 8.86 -20.14 2.17
N GLU A 108 7.59 -20.42 2.47
CA GLU A 108 6.97 -21.75 2.41
C GLU A 108 6.31 -22.04 1.06
N LEU A 109 6.26 -21.06 0.15
CA LEU A 109 5.62 -21.17 -1.14
C LEU A 109 6.56 -21.73 -2.22
N ALA A 110 5.98 -22.11 -3.36
CA ALA A 110 6.72 -22.39 -4.59
C ALA A 110 7.41 -21.11 -5.10
N TYR A 111 8.33 -21.27 -6.06
CA TYR A 111 9.06 -20.14 -6.66
C TYR A 111 8.16 -19.00 -7.13
N PHE A 112 7.00 -19.32 -7.70
CA PHE A 112 5.98 -18.36 -8.11
C PHE A 112 4.61 -18.85 -7.68
N THR A 113 3.81 -17.96 -7.09
CA THR A 113 2.44 -18.25 -6.65
C THR A 113 1.60 -16.98 -6.78
N THR A 114 0.45 -17.09 -7.41
CA THR A 114 -0.58 -16.03 -7.39
C THR A 114 -1.52 -16.28 -6.22
N HIS A 115 -1.71 -15.29 -5.36
CA HIS A 115 -2.56 -15.37 -4.19
C HIS A 115 -3.78 -14.44 -4.35
N PRO A 116 -5.00 -14.88 -4.03
CA PRO A 116 -6.14 -13.99 -3.99
C PRO A 116 -5.97 -12.96 -2.86
N VAL A 117 -6.37 -11.72 -3.13
CA VAL A 117 -6.28 -10.62 -2.18
C VAL A 117 -7.64 -9.91 -2.13
N LEU A 118 -7.67 -8.63 -1.83
CA LEU A 118 -8.88 -7.83 -1.80
C LEU A 118 -9.50 -7.69 -3.21
N ASP A 119 -10.78 -7.34 -3.27
CA ASP A 119 -11.52 -7.21 -4.52
C ASP A 119 -10.80 -6.30 -5.54
N GLY A 120 -10.59 -6.82 -6.74
CA GLY A 120 -9.95 -6.09 -7.83
C GLY A 120 -8.43 -5.94 -7.72
N LEU A 121 -7.80 -6.60 -6.73
CA LEU A 121 -6.35 -6.66 -6.60
C LEU A 121 -5.83 -8.05 -6.96
N THR A 122 -4.63 -8.10 -7.54
CA THR A 122 -3.87 -9.32 -7.77
C THR A 122 -2.60 -9.29 -6.94
N LEU A 123 -2.15 -10.43 -6.47
CA LEU A 123 -0.91 -10.55 -5.71
C LEU A 123 -0.09 -11.71 -6.26
N ASP A 124 1.04 -11.39 -6.86
CA ASP A 124 2.02 -12.34 -7.32
C ASP A 124 3.18 -12.40 -6.34
N LEU A 125 3.49 -13.61 -5.86
CA LEU A 125 4.53 -13.87 -4.89
C LEU A 125 5.65 -14.65 -5.55
N TYR A 126 6.87 -14.13 -5.44
CA TYR A 126 8.09 -14.78 -5.93
C TYR A 126 8.99 -15.11 -4.75
N HIS A 127 9.47 -16.32 -4.70
CA HIS A 127 10.37 -16.82 -3.69
C HIS A 127 11.63 -17.38 -4.31
N ASN A 128 12.79 -17.02 -3.77
CA ASN A 128 14.04 -17.73 -3.98
C ASN A 128 14.76 -17.95 -2.64
N LYS A 129 15.90 -18.66 -2.66
CA LYS A 129 16.63 -19.05 -1.43
C LYS A 129 17.02 -17.89 -0.49
N SER A 130 17.11 -16.65 -1.00
CA SER A 130 17.65 -15.50 -0.28
C SER A 130 16.77 -14.28 -0.33
N ALA A 131 15.67 -14.32 -1.07
CA ALA A 131 14.81 -13.17 -1.27
C ALA A 131 13.36 -13.55 -1.56
N ASN A 132 12.47 -12.68 -1.17
CA ASN A 132 11.04 -12.75 -1.43
C ASN A 132 10.58 -11.45 -2.07
N LEU A 133 9.71 -11.55 -3.06
CA LEU A 133 9.09 -10.40 -3.72
C LEU A 133 7.58 -10.61 -3.78
N ALA A 134 6.84 -9.60 -3.40
CA ALA A 134 5.41 -9.49 -3.63
C ALA A 134 5.15 -8.40 -4.67
N VAL A 135 4.36 -8.69 -5.68
CA VAL A 135 3.91 -7.73 -6.69
C VAL A 135 2.40 -7.60 -6.59
N LEU A 136 1.94 -6.45 -6.12
CA LEU A 136 0.53 -6.10 -6.01
C LEU A 136 0.08 -5.43 -7.30
N GLY A 137 -0.86 -6.05 -8.01
CA GLY A 137 -1.54 -5.46 -9.16
C GLY A 137 -2.76 -4.66 -8.73
N VAL A 138 -2.82 -3.39 -9.15
CA VAL A 138 -3.94 -2.46 -8.91
C VAL A 138 -4.40 -1.92 -10.25
N GLY A 139 -5.35 -2.58 -10.90
CA GLY A 139 -5.69 -2.32 -12.29
C GLY A 139 -4.48 -2.57 -13.19
N GLU A 140 -4.03 -1.54 -13.93
CA GLU A 140 -2.85 -1.63 -14.82
C GLU A 140 -1.52 -1.33 -14.09
N ARG A 141 -1.55 -1.04 -12.79
CA ARG A 141 -0.37 -0.66 -12.00
C ARG A 141 0.16 -1.82 -11.18
N HIS A 142 1.48 -1.94 -11.13
CA HIS A 142 2.19 -2.98 -10.39
C HIS A 142 3.09 -2.36 -9.33
N ILE A 143 2.85 -2.71 -8.08
CA ILE A 143 3.59 -2.21 -6.92
C ILE A 143 4.36 -3.38 -6.31
N ALA A 144 5.67 -3.27 -6.27
CA ALA A 144 6.52 -4.32 -5.75
C ALA A 144 7.01 -4.02 -4.33
N VAL A 145 7.06 -5.06 -3.51
CA VAL A 145 7.64 -5.05 -2.17
C VAL A 145 8.59 -6.23 -2.06
N GLY A 146 9.87 -5.95 -1.85
CA GLY A 146 10.88 -7.01 -1.79
C GLY A 146 11.63 -7.07 -0.47
N ALA A 147 12.14 -8.24 -0.12
CA ALA A 147 13.05 -8.48 0.98
C ALA A 147 14.25 -9.32 0.49
N GLY A 148 15.47 -8.90 0.84
CA GLY A 148 16.70 -9.55 0.39
C GLY A 148 17.12 -9.11 -1.02
N ARG A 149 18.13 -9.82 -1.59
CA ARG A 149 18.63 -9.56 -2.94
C ARG A 149 17.80 -10.34 -3.96
N LEU A 150 17.00 -9.60 -4.73
CA LEU A 150 16.09 -10.18 -5.71
C LEU A 150 16.83 -10.60 -6.97
N GLU A 151 16.94 -11.90 -7.21
CA GLU A 151 17.45 -12.49 -8.43
C GLU A 151 16.36 -13.38 -9.01
N LEU A 152 15.58 -12.85 -9.95
CA LEU A 152 14.53 -13.57 -10.63
C LEU A 152 15.02 -14.16 -11.94
N ALA A 153 14.41 -15.25 -12.40
CA ALA A 153 14.75 -15.88 -13.67
C ALA A 153 14.45 -14.96 -14.87
N GLU A 154 13.37 -14.17 -14.75
CA GLU A 154 12.99 -13.18 -15.75
C GLU A 154 12.80 -11.82 -15.07
N PRO A 155 13.24 -10.71 -15.69
CA PRO A 155 13.05 -9.37 -15.14
C PRO A 155 11.56 -9.00 -15.08
N VAL A 156 11.13 -8.50 -13.93
CA VAL A 156 9.77 -8.00 -13.69
C VAL A 156 9.79 -6.48 -13.74
N ARG A 157 8.95 -5.90 -14.60
CA ARG A 157 8.74 -4.45 -14.64
C ARG A 157 7.61 -4.08 -13.68
N VAL A 158 7.83 -3.03 -12.90
CA VAL A 158 6.85 -2.52 -11.93
C VAL A 158 6.80 -1.00 -11.98
N ASP A 159 5.65 -0.43 -11.68
CA ASP A 159 5.52 1.03 -11.61
C ASP A 159 6.22 1.59 -10.38
N VAL A 160 6.11 0.91 -9.24
CA VAL A 160 6.72 1.35 -7.98
C VAL A 160 7.37 0.19 -7.25
N LEU A 161 8.59 0.39 -6.77
CA LEU A 161 9.26 -0.50 -5.84
C LEU A 161 9.33 0.17 -4.46
N CYS A 162 8.79 -0.51 -3.44
CA CYS A 162 8.70 0.02 -2.09
C CYS A 162 9.91 -0.36 -1.24
N ALA A 163 10.67 0.64 -0.78
CA ALA A 163 11.78 0.57 0.16
C ALA A 163 12.71 -0.64 -0.05
N PRO A 164 13.32 -0.80 -1.22
CA PRO A 164 14.24 -1.90 -1.46
C PRO A 164 15.48 -1.76 -0.60
N GLY A 165 15.96 -2.88 -0.05
CA GLY A 165 17.25 -2.93 0.66
C GLY A 165 18.44 -2.87 -0.31
N THR A 166 18.25 -3.41 -1.52
CA THR A 166 19.20 -3.39 -2.65
C THR A 166 18.41 -3.33 -3.93
N LEU A 167 18.97 -2.75 -4.98
CA LEU A 167 18.43 -2.86 -6.34
C LEU A 167 19.04 -4.08 -7.04
N SER A 168 18.31 -4.59 -8.00
CA SER A 168 18.69 -5.74 -8.83
C SER A 168 18.12 -5.53 -10.24
N ASP A 169 18.85 -6.00 -11.24
CA ASP A 169 18.40 -5.97 -12.64
C ASP A 169 17.12 -6.80 -12.88
N SER A 170 16.78 -7.68 -11.93
CA SER A 170 15.60 -8.52 -11.99
C SER A 170 14.30 -7.77 -11.70
N VAL A 171 14.34 -6.58 -11.09
CA VAL A 171 13.16 -5.75 -10.85
C VAL A 171 13.42 -4.36 -11.39
N ARG A 172 12.65 -3.95 -12.39
CA ARG A 172 12.80 -2.67 -13.09
C ARG A 172 11.65 -1.74 -12.74
N PRO A 173 11.83 -0.87 -11.73
CA PRO A 173 10.81 0.10 -11.34
C PRO A 173 10.88 1.37 -12.18
N ASP A 174 9.71 1.99 -12.42
CA ASP A 174 9.64 3.34 -12.94
C ASP A 174 9.85 4.37 -11.80
N ALA A 175 9.45 4.03 -10.58
CA ALA A 175 9.68 4.85 -9.39
C ALA A 175 10.03 3.99 -8.17
N ILE A 176 10.77 4.59 -7.22
CA ILE A 176 11.14 3.96 -5.95
C ILE A 176 10.63 4.83 -4.82
N LEU A 177 9.87 4.24 -3.89
CA LEU A 177 9.39 4.87 -2.66
C LEU A 177 10.23 4.39 -1.47
N TYR A 178 10.80 5.29 -0.66
CA TYR A 178 11.64 4.94 0.47
C TYR A 178 11.54 5.92 1.64
N THR A 179 12.05 5.54 2.81
CA THR A 179 11.93 6.29 4.08
C THR A 179 13.28 6.68 4.71
N ALA A 180 14.40 6.16 4.23
CA ALA A 180 15.70 6.42 4.86
C ALA A 180 16.44 7.58 4.20
N ALA A 181 17.38 8.18 4.93
CA ALA A 181 18.42 9.01 4.32
C ALA A 181 19.21 8.19 3.28
N ALA A 182 19.73 8.85 2.25
CA ALA A 182 20.44 8.31 1.09
C ALA A 182 20.77 6.78 1.15
N PRO A 183 19.96 5.94 0.53
CA PRO A 183 20.18 4.49 0.56
C PRO A 183 21.46 4.12 -0.20
N ARG A 184 22.11 3.00 0.17
CA ARG A 184 23.36 2.53 -0.45
C ARG A 184 23.24 2.19 -1.94
N TRP A 185 22.02 1.92 -2.39
CA TRP A 185 21.70 1.61 -3.79
C TRP A 185 21.31 2.85 -4.62
N LEU A 186 21.51 4.06 -4.10
CA LEU A 186 21.11 5.30 -4.78
C LEU A 186 21.77 5.43 -6.15
N ASP A 187 23.03 5.08 -6.27
CA ASP A 187 23.79 5.14 -7.52
C ASP A 187 23.26 4.15 -8.57
N ASP A 188 22.66 3.03 -8.10
CA ASP A 188 22.05 2.03 -8.97
C ASP A 188 20.66 2.42 -9.46
N ALA A 189 20.07 3.49 -8.91
CA ALA A 189 18.71 3.94 -9.21
C ALA A 189 18.63 4.83 -10.47
N ALA A 190 19.68 4.90 -11.29
CA ALA A 190 19.71 5.72 -12.50
C ALA A 190 18.50 5.42 -13.42
N GLY A 191 17.77 6.47 -13.78
CA GLY A 191 16.57 6.37 -14.62
C GLY A 191 15.26 6.11 -13.86
N CYS A 192 15.30 5.94 -12.52
CA CYS A 192 14.10 5.81 -11.69
C CYS A 192 13.72 7.14 -11.04
N ALA A 193 12.41 7.39 -10.86
CA ALA A 193 11.95 8.50 -10.06
C ALA A 193 12.05 8.15 -8.57
N LEU A 194 12.87 8.89 -7.81
CA LEU A 194 13.00 8.66 -6.37
C LEU A 194 11.96 9.47 -5.59
N ARG A 195 11.23 8.81 -4.70
CA ARG A 195 10.23 9.38 -3.81
C ARG A 195 10.61 9.09 -2.36
N TYR A 196 10.91 10.13 -1.62
CA TYR A 196 11.37 10.04 -0.25
C TYR A 196 10.41 10.71 0.72
N GLY A 197 10.23 10.14 1.90
CA GLY A 197 9.45 10.73 2.99
C GLY A 197 9.99 10.31 4.35
N GLU A 198 9.97 11.22 5.33
CA GLU A 198 10.56 11.00 6.66
C GLU A 198 9.64 10.23 7.60
N ASN A 199 8.32 10.43 7.51
CA ASN A 199 7.34 9.83 8.44
C ASN A 199 6.74 8.54 7.88
N THR A 200 5.56 8.62 7.28
CA THR A 200 4.87 7.49 6.64
C THR A 200 4.64 7.78 5.17
N PRO A 201 5.71 7.84 4.36
CA PRO A 201 5.55 8.13 2.95
C PRO A 201 4.70 7.06 2.29
N GLY A 202 3.89 7.46 1.33
CA GLY A 202 2.98 6.56 0.69
C GLY A 202 2.53 7.05 -0.66
N LEU A 203 1.62 6.28 -1.24
CA LEU A 203 0.98 6.62 -2.49
C LEU A 203 -0.49 6.20 -2.46
N THR A 204 -1.31 6.99 -3.10
CA THR A 204 -2.73 6.68 -3.35
C THR A 204 -2.93 6.37 -4.82
N LEU A 205 -3.46 5.20 -5.09
CA LEU A 205 -3.83 4.73 -6.41
C LEU A 205 -5.34 4.85 -6.59
N ARG A 206 -5.73 5.44 -7.72
CA ARG A 206 -7.13 5.51 -8.13
C ARG A 206 -7.27 4.91 -9.52
N PRO A 207 -8.22 3.99 -9.74
CA PRO A 207 -8.44 3.39 -11.05
C PRO A 207 -8.62 4.47 -12.13
N GLY A 208 -7.90 4.34 -13.25
CA GLY A 208 -7.95 5.29 -14.36
C GLY A 208 -7.37 6.68 -14.09
N ARG A 209 -6.64 6.88 -13.00
CA ARG A 209 -5.99 8.16 -12.64
C ARG A 209 -4.49 7.99 -12.37
N SER A 210 -3.78 9.12 -12.36
CA SER A 210 -2.36 9.16 -11.95
C SER A 210 -2.22 8.81 -10.47
N MET A 211 -1.06 8.26 -10.11
CA MET A 211 -0.67 8.03 -8.71
C MET A 211 -0.51 9.37 -7.99
N ILE A 212 -0.99 9.44 -6.74
CA ILE A 212 -0.83 10.59 -5.85
C ILE A 212 0.16 10.18 -4.77
N TRP A 213 1.27 10.89 -4.66
CA TRP A 213 2.30 10.68 -3.65
C TRP A 213 1.94 11.42 -2.37
N GLU A 214 1.87 10.70 -1.25
CA GLU A 214 1.53 11.24 0.07
C GLU A 214 2.81 11.35 0.90
N GLU A 215 3.05 12.54 1.47
CA GLU A 215 4.24 12.84 2.28
C GLU A 215 5.59 12.54 1.61
N ALA A 216 5.58 12.21 0.33
CA ALA A 216 6.79 11.89 -0.42
C ALA A 216 7.24 13.08 -1.29
N GLN A 217 8.51 13.41 -1.18
CA GLN A 217 9.18 14.43 -2.00
C GLN A 217 9.94 13.74 -3.14
N THR A 218 10.10 14.43 -4.26
CA THR A 218 10.94 13.94 -5.36
C THR A 218 12.38 14.33 -5.11
N ILE A 219 13.31 13.36 -5.21
CA ILE A 219 14.74 13.62 -5.22
C ILE A 219 15.24 13.40 -6.64
N ALA A 220 15.90 14.39 -7.22
CA ALA A 220 16.59 14.22 -8.49
C ALA A 220 17.91 13.46 -8.24
N VAL A 221 18.09 12.34 -8.92
CA VAL A 221 19.38 11.68 -9.04
C VAL A 221 20.17 12.46 -10.08
N GLN A 222 21.30 13.03 -9.69
CA GLN A 222 22.23 13.73 -10.59
C GLN A 222 23.16 12.73 -11.27
#